data_2cbae2967eb538057256b91160bc8a4a
#
_entry.id   2cbae2967eb538057256b91160bc8a4a
#
_cell.length_a   1.000
_cell.length_b   1.000
_cell.length_c   1.000
_cell.angle_alpha   90.00
_cell.angle_beta   90.00
_cell.angle_gamma   90.00
#
_symmetry.space_group_name_H-M   'P 1'
#
loop_
_entity.id
_entity.type
_entity.pdbx_description
1 polymer ?
#
loop_
_entity_poly.entity_id
_entity_poly.type
_entity_poly.pdbx_seq_one_letter_code
_entity_poly.pdbx_strand_id
1 'polypeptide(L)'
;MKYVVTSVWKHPETIDWQAMRTLMAGAKDNPNVAEIHWYKIDETTHGSVAIYHSKDAYEANLAFQEKHRSETTSDRGVQMVHEHHGESHVDFTSL
;
A
#
# COMPACT_ATOMS: atom_id res chain seq x y z
N MET A 1 11.32 15.32 -2.00
CA MET A 1 11.06 14.23 -2.97
C MET A 1 9.98 13.30 -2.43
N LYS A 2 9.09 12.86 -3.29
CA LYS A 2 8.11 11.84 -2.92
C LYS A 2 8.81 10.53 -2.57
N TYR A 3 8.18 9.75 -1.73
CA TYR A 3 8.68 8.43 -1.32
C TYR A 3 7.72 7.35 -1.80
N VAL A 4 8.24 6.35 -2.49
CA VAL A 4 7.44 5.30 -3.15
C VAL A 4 7.64 3.97 -2.45
N VAL A 5 6.53 3.28 -2.15
CA VAL A 5 6.54 1.93 -1.58
C VAL A 5 5.75 1.03 -2.51
N THR A 6 6.38 -0.03 -3.00
CA THR A 6 5.70 -1.04 -3.81
C THR A 6 5.68 -2.37 -3.06
N SER A 7 4.58 -3.08 -3.13
CA SER A 7 4.43 -4.36 -2.45
C SER A 7 3.51 -5.30 -3.23
N VAL A 8 3.67 -6.59 -2.96
CA VAL A 8 2.84 -7.65 -3.56
C VAL A 8 2.25 -8.49 -2.44
N TRP A 9 0.95 -8.75 -2.51
CA TRP A 9 0.18 -9.42 -1.47
C TRP A 9 -0.55 -10.63 -2.02
N LYS A 10 -0.41 -11.77 -1.34
CA LYS A 10 -1.06 -13.03 -1.68
C LYS A 10 -2.24 -13.29 -0.76
N HIS A 11 -3.41 -13.55 -1.34
CA HIS A 11 -4.64 -13.85 -0.62
C HIS A 11 -4.91 -15.36 -0.64
N PRO A 12 -5.57 -15.90 0.39
CA PRO A 12 -5.93 -17.32 0.45
C PRO A 12 -7.07 -17.68 -0.51
N GLU A 13 -7.87 -16.70 -0.91
CA GLU A 13 -9.03 -16.88 -1.79
C GLU A 13 -9.08 -15.77 -2.84
N THR A 14 -9.98 -15.91 -3.80
CA THR A 14 -10.21 -14.87 -4.82
C THR A 14 -10.49 -13.52 -4.15
N ILE A 15 -9.81 -12.49 -4.64
CA ILE A 15 -9.91 -11.14 -4.06
C ILE A 15 -11.30 -10.57 -4.29
N ASP A 16 -11.93 -10.11 -3.21
CA ASP A 16 -13.14 -9.31 -3.25
C ASP A 16 -12.75 -7.83 -3.33
N TRP A 17 -12.76 -7.28 -4.55
CA TRP A 17 -12.33 -5.91 -4.78
C TRP A 17 -13.25 -4.87 -4.13
N GLN A 18 -14.53 -5.20 -3.94
CA GLN A 18 -15.44 -4.30 -3.23
C GLN A 18 -15.05 -4.18 -1.75
N ALA A 19 -14.69 -5.30 -1.12
CA ALA A 19 -14.18 -5.30 0.25
C ALA A 19 -12.85 -4.54 0.37
N MET A 20 -11.96 -4.71 -0.61
CA MET A 20 -10.69 -3.99 -0.67
C MET A 20 -10.91 -2.48 -0.76
N ARG A 21 -11.86 -2.06 -1.59
CA ARG A 21 -12.21 -0.65 -1.74
C ARG A 21 -12.71 -0.05 -0.41
N THR A 22 -13.58 -0.77 0.27
CA THR A 22 -14.11 -0.34 1.57
C THR A 22 -12.98 -0.20 2.61
N LEU A 23 -12.05 -1.14 2.61
CA LEU A 23 -10.90 -1.13 3.51
C LEU A 23 -10.01 0.09 3.25
N MET A 24 -9.68 0.37 1.99
CA MET A 24 -8.84 1.50 1.61
C MET A 24 -9.52 2.85 1.90
N ALA A 25 -10.84 2.93 1.75
CA ALA A 25 -11.59 4.14 2.02
C ALA A 25 -11.40 4.67 3.45
N GLY A 26 -11.13 3.76 4.40
CA GLY A 26 -10.85 4.13 5.79
C GLY A 26 -9.56 4.90 5.98
N ALA A 27 -8.65 4.87 5.01
CA ALA A 27 -7.34 5.54 5.08
C ALA A 27 -7.24 6.76 4.16
N LYS A 28 -8.31 7.12 3.44
CA LYS A 28 -8.26 8.15 2.39
C LYS A 28 -7.88 9.54 2.90
N ASP A 29 -8.10 9.82 4.17
CA ASP A 29 -7.82 11.15 4.77
C ASP A 29 -6.46 11.22 5.45
N ASN A 30 -5.60 10.21 5.26
CA ASN A 30 -4.28 10.20 5.85
C ASN A 30 -3.40 11.30 5.22
N PRO A 31 -2.96 12.32 5.99
CA PRO A 31 -2.23 13.45 5.44
C PRO A 31 -0.80 13.12 4.97
N ASN A 32 -0.27 11.96 5.36
CA ASN A 32 1.06 11.54 4.96
C ASN A 32 1.09 10.95 3.55
N VAL A 33 -0.06 10.50 3.07
CA VAL A 33 -0.19 9.77 1.81
C VAL A 33 -0.59 10.72 0.69
N ALA A 34 0.17 10.71 -0.41
CA ALA A 34 -0.18 11.45 -1.62
C ALA A 34 -1.10 10.60 -2.50
N GLU A 35 -0.80 9.31 -2.65
CA GLU A 35 -1.52 8.45 -3.57
C GLU A 35 -1.29 6.99 -3.22
N ILE A 36 -2.31 6.14 -3.38
CA ILE A 36 -2.20 4.68 -3.24
C ILE A 36 -3.01 4.04 -4.36
N HIS A 37 -2.41 3.02 -5.00
CA HIS A 37 -3.10 2.17 -5.96
C HIS A 37 -2.93 0.71 -5.55
N TRP A 38 -4.04 -0.02 -5.50
CA TRP A 38 -4.04 -1.47 -5.40
C TRP A 38 -4.52 -2.00 -6.75
N TYR A 39 -3.75 -2.91 -7.35
CA TYR A 39 -4.07 -3.41 -8.68
C TYR A 39 -4.05 -4.93 -8.72
N LYS A 40 -4.83 -5.49 -9.62
CA LYS A 40 -4.95 -6.93 -9.79
C LYS A 40 -3.76 -7.49 -10.57
N ILE A 41 -3.08 -8.47 -9.97
CA ILE A 41 -2.03 -9.24 -10.66
C ILE A 41 -2.65 -10.54 -11.18
N ASP A 42 -3.35 -11.25 -10.31
CA ASP A 42 -4.18 -12.40 -10.67
C ASP A 42 -5.35 -12.51 -9.69
N GLU A 43 -6.12 -13.61 -9.74
CA GLU A 43 -7.33 -13.76 -8.94
C GLU A 43 -7.08 -13.71 -7.42
N THR A 44 -5.88 -14.08 -6.98
CA THR A 44 -5.53 -14.16 -5.55
C THR A 44 -4.36 -13.27 -5.16
N THR A 45 -3.85 -12.45 -6.08
CA THR A 45 -2.66 -11.63 -5.85
C THR A 45 -2.92 -10.18 -6.25
N HIS A 46 -2.59 -9.24 -5.37
CA HIS A 46 -2.64 -7.84 -5.74
C HIS A 46 -1.30 -7.16 -5.52
N GLY A 47 -1.04 -6.12 -6.30
CA GLY A 47 0.07 -5.22 -6.10
C GLY A 47 -0.40 -3.93 -5.47
N SER A 48 0.52 -3.26 -4.77
CA SER A 48 0.26 -1.97 -4.16
C SER A 48 1.36 -0.99 -4.53
N VAL A 49 0.97 0.22 -4.90
CA VAL A 49 1.89 1.34 -5.06
C VAL A 49 1.40 2.46 -4.15
N ALA A 50 2.16 2.77 -3.13
CA ALA A 50 1.86 3.85 -2.20
C ALA A 50 2.88 4.96 -2.38
N ILE A 51 2.40 6.18 -2.54
CA ILE A 51 3.24 7.36 -2.73
C ILE A 51 3.00 8.31 -1.56
N TYR A 52 4.07 8.59 -0.81
CA TYR A 52 4.06 9.51 0.33
C TYR A 52 4.64 10.85 -0.10
N HIS A 53 4.25 11.93 0.56
CA HIS A 53 4.73 13.27 0.23
C HIS A 53 6.25 13.40 0.38
N SER A 54 6.84 12.64 1.33
CA SER A 54 8.27 12.65 1.60
C SER A 54 8.67 11.38 2.36
N LYS A 55 9.97 11.13 2.50
CA LYS A 55 10.48 10.06 3.35
C LYS A 55 10.04 10.25 4.81
N ASP A 56 10.05 11.50 5.28
CA ASP A 56 9.60 11.81 6.64
C ASP A 56 8.13 11.46 6.84
N ALA A 57 7.28 11.74 5.86
CA ALA A 57 5.86 11.38 5.89
C ALA A 57 5.68 9.85 5.92
N TYR A 58 6.48 9.11 5.16
CA TYR A 58 6.50 7.65 5.20
C TYR A 58 6.86 7.14 6.59
N GLU A 59 7.94 7.67 7.19
CA GLU A 59 8.40 7.25 8.51
C GLU A 59 7.37 7.57 9.60
N ALA A 60 6.72 8.73 9.52
CA ALA A 60 5.66 9.12 10.45
C ALA A 60 4.46 8.16 10.40
N ASN A 61 4.22 7.55 9.24
CA ASN A 61 3.11 6.62 9.03
C ASN A 61 3.49 5.15 9.27
N LEU A 62 4.75 4.86 9.50
CA LEU A 62 5.28 3.48 9.53
C LEU A 62 4.62 2.61 10.60
N ALA A 63 4.45 3.12 11.81
CA ALA A 63 3.83 2.37 12.89
C ALA A 63 2.39 1.98 12.56
N PHE A 64 1.64 2.87 11.94
CA PHE A 64 0.28 2.60 11.48
C PHE A 64 0.27 1.51 10.40
N GLN A 65 1.19 1.58 9.44
CA GLN A 65 1.31 0.57 8.38
C GLN A 65 1.62 -0.81 8.94
N GLU A 66 2.57 -0.91 9.86
CA GLU A 66 2.96 -2.18 10.45
C GLU A 66 1.79 -2.83 11.19
N LYS A 67 1.06 -2.03 11.97
CA LYS A 67 -0.12 -2.50 12.67
C LYS A 67 -1.19 -3.01 11.69
N HIS A 68 -1.46 -2.25 10.64
CA HIS A 68 -2.44 -2.61 9.62
C HIS A 68 -2.07 -3.92 8.90
N ARG A 69 -0.80 -4.07 8.52
CA ARG A 69 -0.29 -5.29 7.87
C ARG A 69 -0.42 -6.51 8.78
N SER A 70 -0.08 -6.35 10.05
CA SER A 70 -0.19 -7.41 11.05
C SER A 70 -1.64 -7.84 11.21
N GLU A 71 -2.57 -6.91 11.37
CA GLU A 71 -4.00 -7.18 11.48
C GLU A 71 -4.54 -7.88 10.24
N THR A 72 -4.18 -7.43 9.05
CA THR A 72 -4.61 -8.01 7.78
C THR A 72 -4.14 -9.46 7.66
N THR A 73 -2.89 -9.73 8.00
CA THR A 73 -2.32 -11.08 7.94
C THR A 73 -3.00 -12.00 8.93
N SER A 74 -3.22 -11.53 10.17
CA SER A 74 -3.84 -12.34 11.24
C SER A 74 -5.31 -12.65 10.95
N ASP A 75 -6.05 -11.65 10.48
CA ASP A 75 -7.51 -11.76 10.35
C ASP A 75 -7.96 -12.33 9.02
N ARG A 76 -7.19 -12.16 7.96
CA ARG A 76 -7.59 -12.49 6.58
C ARG A 76 -6.70 -13.51 5.88
N GLY A 77 -5.59 -13.89 6.49
CA GLY A 77 -4.64 -14.80 5.87
C GLY A 77 -3.90 -14.20 4.67
N VAL A 78 -3.92 -12.87 4.52
CA VAL A 78 -3.21 -12.18 3.45
C VAL A 78 -1.74 -12.03 3.83
N GLN A 79 -0.85 -12.40 2.91
CA GLN A 79 0.59 -12.37 3.17
C GLN A 79 1.30 -11.42 2.21
N MET A 80 2.14 -10.54 2.75
CA MET A 80 3.03 -9.71 1.94
C MET A 80 4.21 -10.57 1.50
N VAL A 81 4.33 -10.79 0.20
CA VAL A 81 5.37 -11.65 -0.37
C VAL A 81 6.55 -10.88 -0.95
N HIS A 82 6.37 -9.56 -1.10
CA HIS A 82 7.39 -8.73 -1.75
C HIS A 82 7.19 -7.27 -1.36
N GLU A 83 8.30 -6.54 -1.09
CA GLU A 83 8.25 -5.10 -0.82
C GLU A 83 9.56 -4.43 -1.25
N HIS A 84 9.42 -3.29 -1.91
CA HIS A 84 10.53 -2.38 -2.19
C HIS A 84 10.10 -0.96 -1.91
N HIS A 85 11.03 -0.10 -1.50
CA HIS A 85 10.72 1.31 -1.28
C HIS A 85 11.95 2.17 -1.51
N GLY A 86 11.73 3.43 -1.84
CA GLY A 86 12.79 4.39 -2.08
C GLY A 86 12.25 5.76 -2.45
N GLU A 87 13.14 6.75 -2.49
CA GLU A 87 12.78 8.09 -2.90
C GLU A 87 12.59 8.17 -4.42
N SER A 88 11.61 8.95 -4.85
CA SER A 88 11.34 9.18 -6.27
C SER A 88 12.34 10.21 -6.80
N HIS A 89 13.33 9.77 -7.56
CA HIS A 89 14.35 10.63 -8.14
C HIS A 89 13.94 11.25 -9.47
N VAL A 90 13.01 10.62 -10.19
CA VAL A 90 12.42 11.14 -11.43
C VAL A 90 10.91 11.06 -11.31
N ASP A 91 10.27 12.23 -11.27
CA ASP A 91 8.81 12.35 -11.17
C ASP A 91 8.30 12.91 -12.49
N PHE A 92 7.60 12.08 -13.26
CA PHE A 92 7.06 12.45 -14.57
C PHE A 92 6.21 13.72 -14.50
N THR A 93 5.46 13.91 -13.42
CA THR A 93 4.56 15.07 -13.29
C THR A 93 5.30 16.39 -13.08
N SER A 94 6.59 16.33 -12.75
CA SER A 94 7.42 17.53 -12.55
C SER A 94 8.47 17.73 -13.65
N LEU A 95 8.39 16.97 -14.74
CA LEU A 95 9.28 17.14 -15.89
C LEU A 95 8.83 18.29 -16.81
#